data_b0779f71cbfecc8957045185bcfe02c8
#
_entry.id   b0779f71cbfecc8957045185bcfe02c8
#
_cell.length_a   1.000
_cell.length_b   1.000
_cell.length_c   1.000
_cell.angle_alpha   90.00
_cell.angle_beta   90.00
_cell.angle_gamma   90.00
#
_symmetry.space_group_name_H-M   'P 1'
#
loop_
_entity.id
_entity.type
_entity.pdbx_description
1 polymer ?
#
loop_
_entity_poly.entity_id
_entity_poly.type
_entity_poly.pdbx_seq_one_letter_code
_entity_poly.pdbx_strand_id
1 'polypeptide(L)'
;MNMKKIFKRTSLLLATALIGVTATVQAQKSPQDMDRFIDALMRRMTVEEKIGQLNLPVTGEITTGQAKSSDVAKKIEQGLVGGLFNLKGVAKIRDVQKLAVENSRLGIPLLFGMDVIHGYETIFPIPLGLSCTWDMAAIGQSARIAATEASADGISWTFSPMVDISRDPRWGRVSEGSGEDPFLGGAIARAMVLGYQGKDPDDQLKRNDEIMACVKHFALYGAGEAGRDYNTVDMSRNRMFNEYMYPYEAAVRAGVGSAMASFNEVDGVPATANHWLMTDVLRKQWGFNGFVVTDFTGISEMVEHGIGNLQTVSTRALNAGVDMDMVSEGFVGTLKKSLTEGKITMKTLDAACRRILEAKYKLGLFDDPYKYCDLSRPARDIFTREHRAAARRIAAESFVLLKNEPFEGQGKKSSRPVLPLEKQGTVAVIGPLGNTRSNMPGTWSVAARLDDYPSLYEGLKEMTASRVNITYAKGSNLISDAAYEERATLFGRSLNRDNRTDKKLLDEALKVASGADVIVAALGESSEMSGESSSLSLIHISEPTRQAEISY
;
A
#
# COMPACT_ATOMS: atom_id res chain seq x y z
N MET A 1 73.05 -58.17 -21.53
CA MET A 1 74.26 -57.59 -20.95
C MET A 1 74.22 -56.09 -21.11
N ASN A 2 74.04 -55.38 -20.05
CA ASN A 2 74.35 -53.95 -19.73
C ASN A 2 74.03 -52.85 -20.79
N MET A 3 73.14 -52.00 -20.50
CA MET A 3 72.96 -51.01 -19.45
C MET A 3 73.40 -49.58 -19.84
N LYS A 4 72.52 -48.64 -19.46
CA LYS A 4 72.68 -47.19 -19.13
C LYS A 4 72.25 -46.23 -20.25
N LYS A 5 71.06 -45.75 -20.19
CA LYS A 5 70.53 -44.62 -19.40
C LYS A 5 71.34 -43.35 -19.58
N ILE A 6 70.73 -42.40 -20.25
CA ILE A 6 70.89 -40.96 -19.91
C ILE A 6 69.52 -40.30 -19.94
N PHE A 7 69.13 -39.82 -18.77
CA PHE A 7 67.97 -38.93 -18.52
C PHE A 7 68.30 -37.55 -19.04
N LYS A 8 67.42 -36.99 -19.85
CA LYS A 8 67.31 -35.54 -20.03
C LYS A 8 66.08 -35.03 -19.29
N ARG A 9 66.30 -34.29 -18.25
CA ARG A 9 65.28 -33.48 -17.53
C ARG A 9 64.85 -32.36 -18.44
N THR A 10 63.57 -32.33 -18.78
CA THR A 10 62.89 -31.13 -19.28
C THR A 10 61.98 -30.65 -18.16
N SER A 11 62.35 -29.54 -17.55
CA SER A 11 61.54 -28.84 -16.55
C SER A 11 60.43 -28.14 -17.26
N LEU A 12 59.18 -28.62 -17.11
CA LEU A 12 57.98 -27.96 -17.53
C LEU A 12 57.53 -27.01 -16.43
N LEU A 13 57.78 -25.73 -16.58
CA LEU A 13 57.24 -24.67 -15.72
C LEU A 13 55.74 -24.57 -15.99
N LEU A 14 54.93 -25.14 -15.09
CA LEU A 14 53.50 -24.83 -15.00
C LEU A 14 53.37 -23.46 -14.32
N ALA A 15 53.11 -22.44 -15.11
CA ALA A 15 52.65 -21.15 -14.59
C ALA A 15 51.16 -21.31 -14.25
N THR A 16 50.82 -21.58 -13.00
CA THR A 16 49.48 -21.46 -12.44
C THR A 16 49.16 -19.98 -12.30
N ALA A 17 48.44 -19.45 -13.27
CA ALA A 17 47.78 -18.12 -13.14
C ALA A 17 46.67 -18.27 -12.09
N LEU A 18 46.94 -17.87 -10.85
CA LEU A 18 45.93 -17.60 -9.82
C LEU A 18 45.17 -16.33 -10.30
N ILE A 19 44.03 -16.54 -10.92
CA ILE A 19 43.05 -15.47 -11.07
C ILE A 19 42.47 -15.28 -9.67
N GLY A 20 43.05 -14.34 -8.95
CA GLY A 20 42.46 -13.82 -7.71
C GLY A 20 41.16 -13.10 -8.03
N VAL A 21 40.03 -13.78 -7.90
CA VAL A 21 38.74 -13.11 -7.75
C VAL A 21 38.83 -12.43 -6.38
N THR A 22 39.26 -11.17 -6.37
CA THR A 22 39.03 -10.29 -5.24
C THR A 22 37.54 -10.01 -5.21
N ALA A 23 36.76 -10.87 -4.54
CA ALA A 23 35.47 -10.46 -4.03
C ALA A 23 35.80 -9.30 -3.06
N THR A 24 35.56 -8.07 -3.53
CA THR A 24 35.47 -6.93 -2.64
C THR A 24 34.30 -7.20 -1.72
N VAL A 25 34.56 -7.77 -0.55
CA VAL A 25 33.63 -7.75 0.58
C VAL A 25 33.44 -6.27 0.87
N GLN A 26 32.34 -5.72 0.37
CA GLN A 26 31.94 -4.37 0.71
C GLN A 26 31.69 -4.39 2.21
N ALA A 27 32.59 -3.80 2.97
CA ALA A 27 32.50 -3.77 4.42
C ALA A 27 31.13 -3.18 4.78
N GLN A 28 30.36 -3.93 5.55
CA GLN A 28 29.04 -3.51 6.00
C GLN A 28 29.21 -2.17 6.74
N LYS A 29 28.65 -1.09 6.20
CA LYS A 29 28.76 0.26 6.76
C LYS A 29 28.16 0.26 8.15
N SER A 30 28.92 0.67 9.15
CA SER A 30 28.49 0.71 10.54
C SER A 30 27.47 1.86 10.78
N PRO A 31 26.65 1.79 11.83
CA PRO A 31 25.83 2.95 12.25
C PRO A 31 26.65 4.22 12.44
N GLN A 32 27.89 4.12 12.93
CA GLN A 32 28.78 5.27 13.08
C GLN A 32 29.23 5.87 11.74
N ASP A 33 29.28 5.07 10.65
CA ASP A 33 29.57 5.58 9.31
C ASP A 33 28.39 6.39 8.78
N MET A 34 27.17 5.93 9.02
CA MET A 34 25.92 6.66 8.69
C MET A 34 25.88 8.00 9.42
N ASP A 35 26.10 7.99 10.74
CA ASP A 35 26.08 9.22 11.54
C ASP A 35 27.10 10.24 11.06
N ARG A 36 28.36 9.81 10.85
CA ARG A 36 29.42 10.69 10.33
C ARG A 36 29.10 11.28 8.98
N PHE A 37 28.55 10.46 8.07
CA PHE A 37 28.16 10.92 6.75
C PHE A 37 27.03 11.96 6.81
N ILE A 38 25.98 11.67 7.56
CA ILE A 38 24.80 12.56 7.69
C ILE A 38 25.19 13.86 8.39
N ASP A 39 25.98 13.80 9.45
CA ASP A 39 26.48 15.00 10.13
C ASP A 39 27.30 15.90 9.19
N ALA A 40 28.15 15.32 8.35
CA ALA A 40 28.92 16.07 7.38
C ALA A 40 28.02 16.71 6.31
N LEU A 41 26.99 16.00 5.85
CA LEU A 41 26.02 16.50 4.88
C LEU A 41 25.20 17.65 5.48
N MET A 42 24.63 17.46 6.68
CA MET A 42 23.77 18.43 7.35
C MET A 42 24.49 19.75 7.68
N ARG A 43 25.80 19.70 7.97
CA ARG A 43 26.62 20.92 8.13
C ARG A 43 26.73 21.76 6.87
N ARG A 44 26.54 21.18 5.69
CA ARG A 44 26.59 21.87 4.39
C ARG A 44 25.23 22.40 3.94
N MET A 45 24.14 21.90 4.56
CA MET A 45 22.77 22.27 4.18
C MET A 45 22.39 23.64 4.72
N THR A 46 21.68 24.41 3.91
CA THR A 46 20.95 25.59 4.37
C THR A 46 19.69 25.20 5.13
N VAL A 47 19.06 26.16 5.80
CA VAL A 47 17.77 25.95 6.49
C VAL A 47 16.70 25.51 5.49
N GLU A 48 16.67 26.17 4.33
CA GLU A 48 15.72 25.87 3.26
C GLU A 48 15.89 24.43 2.73
N GLU A 49 17.11 23.99 2.51
CA GLU A 49 17.39 22.62 2.07
C GLU A 49 17.02 21.58 3.13
N LYS A 50 17.20 21.89 4.42
CA LYS A 50 16.73 21.01 5.50
C LYS A 50 15.21 20.91 5.52
N ILE A 51 14.50 22.02 5.38
CA ILE A 51 13.05 22.05 5.24
C ILE A 51 12.60 21.32 3.97
N GLY A 52 13.35 21.48 2.88
CA GLY A 52 13.10 20.80 1.61
C GLY A 52 13.07 19.28 1.73
N GLN A 53 13.93 18.69 2.58
CA GLN A 53 13.89 17.24 2.81
C GLN A 53 12.58 16.76 3.46
N LEU A 54 11.84 17.66 4.10
CA LEU A 54 10.57 17.37 4.76
C LEU A 54 9.36 17.52 3.83
N ASN A 55 9.57 17.84 2.55
CA ASN A 55 8.51 18.10 1.58
C ASN A 55 8.32 16.89 0.64
N LEU A 56 7.08 16.38 0.57
CA LEU A 56 6.66 15.27 -0.28
C LEU A 56 5.53 15.71 -1.22
N PRO A 57 5.84 16.39 -2.33
CA PRO A 57 4.83 16.76 -3.31
C PRO A 57 4.37 15.56 -4.15
N VAL A 58 3.14 15.68 -4.69
CA VAL A 58 2.58 14.73 -5.64
C VAL A 58 2.93 15.11 -7.07
N THR A 59 3.23 14.11 -7.90
CA THR A 59 3.41 14.28 -9.34
C THR A 59 3.10 12.97 -10.06
N GLY A 60 2.73 13.06 -11.34
CA GLY A 60 2.43 11.89 -12.16
C GLY A 60 0.97 11.79 -12.58
N GLU A 61 0.64 10.65 -13.15
CA GLU A 61 -0.69 10.37 -13.75
C GLU A 61 -1.64 9.67 -12.76
N ILE A 62 -1.11 9.15 -11.65
CA ILE A 62 -1.90 8.48 -10.62
C ILE A 62 -2.48 9.53 -9.68
N THR A 63 -3.79 9.55 -9.57
CA THR A 63 -4.51 10.47 -8.68
C THR A 63 -5.06 9.70 -7.50
N THR A 64 -4.63 10.07 -6.29
CA THR A 64 -5.11 9.52 -5.02
C THR A 64 -5.73 10.58 -4.11
N GLY A 65 -5.84 11.83 -4.59
CA GLY A 65 -6.44 12.95 -3.88
C GLY A 65 -6.65 14.17 -4.78
N GLN A 66 -7.31 15.21 -4.26
CA GLN A 66 -7.72 16.40 -5.03
C GLN A 66 -6.61 17.45 -5.14
N ALA A 67 -5.76 17.57 -4.12
CA ALA A 67 -4.69 18.59 -4.09
C ALA A 67 -3.58 18.28 -5.11
N LYS A 68 -3.00 19.33 -5.67
CA LYS A 68 -1.92 19.25 -6.66
C LYS A 68 -0.74 20.07 -6.19
N SER A 69 0.47 19.64 -6.52
CA SER A 69 1.71 20.40 -6.28
C SER A 69 2.11 21.17 -7.52
N SER A 70 2.65 22.38 -7.33
CA SER A 70 3.11 23.27 -8.42
C SER A 70 4.63 23.35 -8.45
N ASP A 71 5.19 23.66 -9.63
CA ASP A 71 6.61 23.95 -9.83
C ASP A 71 7.58 22.89 -9.28
N VAL A 72 7.15 21.63 -9.29
CA VAL A 72 7.89 20.52 -8.66
C VAL A 72 9.31 20.39 -9.18
N ALA A 73 9.52 20.48 -10.50
CA ALA A 73 10.86 20.41 -11.09
C ALA A 73 11.79 21.50 -10.55
N LYS A 74 11.33 22.74 -10.50
CA LYS A 74 12.09 23.88 -9.95
C LYS A 74 12.39 23.70 -8.47
N LYS A 75 11.44 23.21 -7.68
CA LYS A 75 11.65 22.90 -6.26
C LYS A 75 12.72 21.81 -6.08
N ILE A 76 12.77 20.80 -6.96
CA ILE A 76 13.83 19.76 -6.95
C ILE A 76 15.20 20.38 -7.18
N GLU A 77 15.37 21.20 -8.21
CA GLU A 77 16.64 21.88 -8.53
C GLU A 77 17.11 22.78 -7.38
N GLN A 78 16.18 23.36 -6.63
CA GLN A 78 16.45 24.18 -5.46
C GLN A 78 16.73 23.38 -4.17
N GLY A 79 16.63 22.04 -4.20
CA GLY A 79 16.79 21.18 -3.03
C GLY A 79 15.62 21.25 -2.06
N LEU A 80 14.43 21.65 -2.51
CA LEU A 80 13.22 21.84 -1.71
C LEU A 80 12.25 20.65 -1.75
N VAL A 81 12.75 19.44 -2.10
CA VAL A 81 11.97 18.21 -2.20
C VAL A 81 12.75 17.06 -1.59
N GLY A 82 12.14 16.35 -0.64
CA GLY A 82 12.69 15.15 -0.01
C GLY A 82 12.33 13.85 -0.73
N GLY A 83 11.18 13.81 -1.34
CA GLY A 83 10.66 12.68 -2.11
C GLY A 83 9.50 13.10 -2.99
N LEU A 84 9.04 12.17 -3.82
CA LEU A 84 7.85 12.32 -4.66
C LEU A 84 6.98 11.08 -4.54
N PHE A 85 5.70 11.19 -4.79
CA PHE A 85 4.84 10.03 -4.88
C PHE A 85 3.88 10.07 -6.07
N ASN A 86 3.29 8.91 -6.40
CA ASN A 86 2.40 8.69 -7.54
C ASN A 86 3.04 8.89 -8.93
N LEU A 87 4.35 8.87 -9.03
CA LEU A 87 5.06 8.82 -10.29
C LEU A 87 5.29 7.35 -10.69
N LYS A 88 4.77 6.93 -11.83
CA LYS A 88 4.94 5.57 -12.38
C LYS A 88 5.85 5.58 -13.60
N GLY A 89 6.68 4.54 -13.72
CA GLY A 89 7.56 4.33 -14.87
C GLY A 89 9.02 4.63 -14.56
N VAL A 90 9.85 3.58 -14.58
CA VAL A 90 11.28 3.64 -14.21
C VAL A 90 12.07 4.68 -14.99
N ALA A 91 11.76 4.91 -16.28
CA ALA A 91 12.41 5.94 -17.09
C ALA A 91 12.11 7.35 -16.56
N LYS A 92 10.82 7.64 -16.30
CA LYS A 92 10.39 8.93 -15.73
C LYS A 92 11.02 9.16 -14.35
N ILE A 93 11.01 8.14 -13.50
CA ILE A 93 11.62 8.18 -12.16
C ILE A 93 13.12 8.45 -12.26
N ARG A 94 13.82 7.78 -13.18
CA ARG A 94 15.24 8.00 -13.44
C ARG A 94 15.55 9.44 -13.87
N ASP A 95 14.74 10.01 -14.77
CA ASP A 95 14.93 11.39 -15.24
C ASP A 95 14.73 12.40 -14.09
N VAL A 96 13.73 12.19 -13.25
CA VAL A 96 13.48 13.03 -12.07
C VAL A 96 14.59 12.86 -11.02
N GLN A 97 15.06 11.64 -10.79
CA GLN A 97 16.20 11.39 -9.90
C GLN A 97 17.47 12.07 -10.40
N LYS A 98 17.69 12.03 -11.73
CA LYS A 98 18.81 12.73 -12.36
C LYS A 98 18.73 14.25 -12.14
N LEU A 99 17.54 14.84 -12.25
CA LEU A 99 17.33 16.26 -11.94
C LEU A 99 17.75 16.60 -10.51
N ALA A 100 17.38 15.76 -9.53
CA ALA A 100 17.76 15.98 -8.13
C ALA A 100 19.26 15.84 -7.89
N VAL A 101 19.88 14.81 -8.47
CA VAL A 101 21.29 14.46 -8.21
C VAL A 101 22.26 15.37 -8.97
N GLU A 102 21.95 15.71 -10.21
CA GLU A 102 22.88 16.45 -11.10
C GLU A 102 22.63 17.95 -11.11
N ASN A 103 21.39 18.42 -10.84
CA ASN A 103 21.03 19.82 -10.99
C ASN A 103 20.80 20.54 -9.64
N SER A 104 20.70 19.83 -8.51
CA SER A 104 20.65 20.48 -7.21
C SER A 104 22.05 20.67 -6.59
N ARG A 105 22.19 21.67 -5.72
CA ARG A 105 23.49 22.06 -5.13
C ARG A 105 24.18 20.93 -4.36
N LEU A 106 23.42 20.08 -3.66
CA LEU A 106 23.97 19.02 -2.81
C LEU A 106 23.84 17.62 -3.41
N GLY A 107 23.09 17.47 -4.49
CA GLY A 107 22.89 16.18 -5.15
C GLY A 107 22.21 15.13 -4.28
N ILE A 108 21.31 15.54 -3.38
CA ILE A 108 20.62 14.62 -2.48
C ILE A 108 19.54 13.88 -3.25
N PRO A 109 19.59 12.52 -3.32
CA PRO A 109 18.60 11.72 -4.04
C PRO A 109 17.20 11.82 -3.41
N LEU A 110 16.17 11.60 -4.22
CA LEU A 110 14.77 11.60 -3.79
C LEU A 110 14.31 10.20 -3.34
N LEU A 111 13.33 10.16 -2.45
CA LEU A 111 12.49 8.98 -2.21
C LEU A 111 11.35 8.97 -3.24
N PHE A 112 10.98 7.78 -3.74
CA PHE A 112 9.82 7.61 -4.60
C PHE A 112 8.81 6.71 -3.92
N GLY A 113 7.67 7.29 -3.53
CA GLY A 113 6.60 6.63 -2.80
C GLY A 113 5.39 6.29 -3.68
N MET A 114 4.67 5.23 -3.30
CA MET A 114 3.39 4.86 -3.90
C MET A 114 2.57 3.97 -2.96
N ASP A 115 1.24 4.02 -3.10
CA ASP A 115 0.33 3.08 -2.45
C ASP A 115 0.43 1.71 -3.14
N VAL A 116 1.24 0.81 -2.57
CA VAL A 116 1.38 -0.58 -3.02
C VAL A 116 0.82 -1.47 -1.92
N ILE A 117 -0.53 -1.45 -1.77
CA ILE A 117 -1.22 -1.98 -0.58
C ILE A 117 -1.40 -3.50 -0.64
N HIS A 118 -1.85 -4.02 -1.79
CA HIS A 118 -2.06 -5.45 -1.99
C HIS A 118 -1.60 -5.91 -3.39
N GLY A 119 -0.48 -5.40 -3.83
CA GLY A 119 0.12 -5.68 -5.14
C GLY A 119 0.51 -4.40 -5.87
N TYR A 120 1.25 -4.55 -6.95
CA TYR A 120 1.64 -3.46 -7.87
C TYR A 120 0.89 -3.61 -9.19
N GLU A 121 1.42 -4.33 -10.19
CA GLU A 121 0.65 -4.74 -11.36
C GLU A 121 0.10 -6.16 -11.21
N THR A 122 0.75 -7.04 -10.46
CA THR A 122 0.13 -8.28 -9.99
C THR A 122 -0.65 -7.97 -8.72
N ILE A 123 -1.98 -8.02 -8.81
CA ILE A 123 -2.87 -7.72 -7.70
C ILE A 123 -3.26 -9.00 -6.95
N PHE A 124 -3.17 -8.94 -5.63
CA PHE A 124 -3.62 -9.95 -4.68
C PHE A 124 -5.00 -9.56 -4.13
N PRO A 125 -5.71 -10.46 -3.40
CA PRO A 125 -6.91 -10.05 -2.69
C PRO A 125 -6.68 -8.80 -1.84
N ILE A 126 -7.73 -7.98 -1.66
CA ILE A 126 -7.67 -6.85 -0.73
C ILE A 126 -7.19 -7.33 0.65
N PRO A 127 -6.57 -6.47 1.47
CA PRO A 127 -6.00 -6.90 2.76
C PRO A 127 -6.98 -7.65 3.65
N LEU A 128 -8.26 -7.26 3.69
CA LEU A 128 -9.30 -7.99 4.40
C LEU A 128 -9.48 -9.42 3.85
N GLY A 129 -9.43 -9.61 2.53
CA GLY A 129 -9.46 -10.93 1.90
C GLY A 129 -8.19 -11.74 2.19
N LEU A 130 -7.01 -11.09 2.15
CA LEU A 130 -5.74 -11.74 2.50
C LEU A 130 -5.74 -12.26 3.95
N SER A 131 -6.34 -11.53 4.89
CA SER A 131 -6.43 -11.95 6.29
C SER A 131 -7.19 -13.27 6.45
N CYS A 132 -8.17 -13.56 5.57
CA CYS A 132 -8.93 -14.79 5.57
C CYS A 132 -8.09 -16.04 5.26
N THR A 133 -6.89 -15.91 4.71
CA THR A 133 -5.99 -17.04 4.46
C THR A 133 -5.38 -17.60 5.74
N TRP A 134 -5.18 -16.78 6.78
CA TRP A 134 -4.43 -17.11 7.99
C TRP A 134 -3.00 -17.61 7.71
N ASP A 135 -2.52 -17.48 6.47
CA ASP A 135 -1.19 -17.90 6.03
C ASP A 135 -0.22 -16.73 5.95
N MET A 136 0.57 -16.55 7.02
CA MET A 136 1.58 -15.48 7.09
C MET A 136 2.66 -15.61 6.03
N ALA A 137 2.96 -16.83 5.54
CA ALA A 137 3.93 -17.03 4.47
C ALA A 137 3.36 -16.55 3.13
N ALA A 138 2.09 -16.83 2.83
CA ALA A 138 1.39 -16.33 1.65
C ALA A 138 1.26 -14.79 1.67
N ILE A 139 0.92 -14.21 2.81
CA ILE A 139 0.83 -12.75 3.00
C ILE A 139 2.21 -12.10 2.82
N GLY A 140 3.26 -12.63 3.45
CA GLY A 140 4.61 -12.15 3.25
C GLY A 140 5.11 -12.30 1.80
N GLN A 141 4.69 -13.36 1.09
CA GLN A 141 4.99 -13.56 -0.32
C GLN A 141 4.29 -12.51 -1.20
N SER A 142 3.02 -12.16 -0.92
CA SER A 142 2.32 -11.11 -1.66
C SER A 142 3.03 -9.76 -1.54
N ALA A 143 3.45 -9.38 -0.34
CA ALA A 143 4.24 -8.17 -0.09
C ALA A 143 5.61 -8.21 -0.79
N ARG A 144 6.29 -9.38 -0.81
CA ARG A 144 7.58 -9.55 -1.50
C ARG A 144 7.45 -9.37 -3.01
N ILE A 145 6.40 -9.96 -3.63
CA ILE A 145 6.13 -9.80 -5.06
C ILE A 145 5.80 -8.33 -5.36
N ALA A 146 4.94 -7.71 -4.56
CA ALA A 146 4.60 -6.30 -4.69
C ALA A 146 5.84 -5.38 -4.64
N ALA A 147 6.76 -5.63 -3.70
CA ALA A 147 8.02 -4.91 -3.62
C ALA A 147 8.94 -5.13 -4.83
N THR A 148 9.02 -6.36 -5.32
CA THR A 148 9.81 -6.70 -6.50
C THR A 148 9.32 -5.95 -7.74
N GLU A 149 8.00 -5.91 -7.96
CA GLU A 149 7.40 -5.21 -9.10
C GLU A 149 7.51 -3.69 -8.96
N ALA A 150 7.15 -3.14 -7.80
CA ALA A 150 7.22 -1.70 -7.55
C ALA A 150 8.65 -1.16 -7.68
N SER A 151 9.63 -1.87 -7.13
CA SER A 151 11.04 -1.49 -7.23
C SER A 151 11.59 -1.62 -8.65
N ALA A 152 11.07 -2.56 -9.44
CA ALA A 152 11.42 -2.69 -10.86
C ALA A 152 10.97 -1.46 -11.67
N ASP A 153 9.92 -0.79 -11.23
CA ASP A 153 9.42 0.45 -11.83
C ASP A 153 9.97 1.73 -11.18
N GLY A 154 10.92 1.58 -10.25
CA GLY A 154 11.65 2.70 -9.65
C GLY A 154 11.16 3.14 -8.26
N ILE A 155 10.11 2.53 -7.73
CA ILE A 155 9.57 2.86 -6.41
C ILE A 155 10.50 2.33 -5.31
N SER A 156 10.85 3.18 -4.34
CA SER A 156 11.71 2.84 -3.22
C SER A 156 10.99 2.79 -1.86
N TRP A 157 9.73 3.22 -1.83
CA TRP A 157 8.93 3.37 -0.62
C TRP A 157 7.46 3.08 -0.89
N THR A 158 6.79 2.30 -0.02
CA THR A 158 5.36 2.04 -0.11
C THR A 158 4.62 2.56 1.12
N PHE A 159 3.36 3.02 0.92
CA PHE A 159 2.45 3.42 2.01
C PHE A 159 1.64 2.21 2.50
N SER A 160 2.33 1.16 2.92
CA SER A 160 1.80 -0.13 3.38
C SER A 160 2.78 -0.77 4.39
N PRO A 161 2.30 -1.55 5.39
CA PRO A 161 0.93 -2.05 5.56
C PRO A 161 -0.01 -1.07 6.25
N MET A 162 -1.30 -1.14 5.89
CA MET A 162 -2.38 -0.55 6.66
C MET A 162 -2.78 -1.54 7.76
N VAL A 163 -2.73 -1.10 9.01
CA VAL A 163 -2.88 -1.98 10.18
C VAL A 163 -3.96 -1.52 11.16
N ASP A 164 -4.81 -0.59 10.73
CA ASP A 164 -5.92 -0.10 11.53
C ASP A 164 -6.88 -1.24 11.87
N ILE A 165 -7.09 -1.47 13.16
CA ILE A 165 -8.12 -2.41 13.63
C ILE A 165 -9.48 -1.78 13.40
N SER A 166 -10.34 -2.48 12.66
CA SER A 166 -11.69 -2.06 12.36
C SER A 166 -12.70 -3.01 12.97
N ARG A 167 -13.58 -2.50 13.85
CA ARG A 167 -14.67 -3.24 14.47
C ARG A 167 -16.05 -2.79 13.98
N ASP A 168 -16.12 -1.64 13.35
CA ASP A 168 -17.34 -1.16 12.73
C ASP A 168 -17.30 -1.39 11.22
N PRO A 169 -18.10 -2.32 10.67
CA PRO A 169 -18.08 -2.66 9.25
C PRO A 169 -18.62 -1.53 8.35
N ARG A 170 -19.19 -0.46 8.93
CA ARG A 170 -19.61 0.72 8.16
C ARG A 170 -18.46 1.58 7.69
N TRP A 171 -17.30 1.50 8.35
CA TRP A 171 -16.11 2.23 7.92
C TRP A 171 -15.61 1.72 6.57
N GLY A 172 -15.59 2.59 5.55
CA GLY A 172 -15.25 2.17 4.19
C GLY A 172 -13.84 1.61 4.03
N ARG A 173 -12.89 2.04 4.87
CA ARG A 173 -11.50 1.58 4.84
C ARG A 173 -11.27 0.21 5.52
N VAL A 174 -12.32 -0.45 5.99
CA VAL A 174 -12.22 -1.83 6.50
C VAL A 174 -11.58 -2.78 5.48
N SER A 175 -11.79 -2.52 4.20
CA SER A 175 -11.23 -3.30 3.07
C SER A 175 -9.69 -3.25 2.98
N GLU A 176 -9.07 -2.20 3.54
CA GLU A 176 -7.61 -1.99 3.48
C GLU A 176 -6.86 -2.66 4.63
N GLY A 177 -7.55 -3.07 5.70
CA GLY A 177 -6.98 -3.64 6.91
C GLY A 177 -7.21 -5.14 7.04
N SER A 178 -6.75 -5.70 8.17
CA SER A 178 -6.81 -7.13 8.48
C SER A 178 -8.03 -7.55 9.31
N GLY A 179 -8.99 -6.63 9.52
CA GLY A 179 -10.18 -6.87 10.32
C GLY A 179 -10.05 -6.44 11.78
N GLU A 180 -10.72 -7.16 12.70
CA GLU A 180 -10.94 -6.71 14.08
C GLU A 180 -9.97 -7.30 15.11
N ASP A 181 -9.25 -8.38 14.77
CA ASP A 181 -8.38 -9.08 15.73
C ASP A 181 -6.99 -8.44 15.79
N PRO A 182 -6.57 -7.87 16.94
CA PRO A 182 -5.29 -7.18 17.05
C PRO A 182 -4.09 -8.12 16.94
N PHE A 183 -4.21 -9.39 17.38
CA PHE A 183 -3.10 -10.34 17.29
C PHE A 183 -2.85 -10.77 15.85
N LEU A 184 -3.92 -11.12 15.12
CA LEU A 184 -3.85 -11.44 13.70
C LEU A 184 -3.32 -10.25 12.90
N GLY A 185 -3.85 -9.03 13.17
CA GLY A 185 -3.38 -7.79 12.56
C GLY A 185 -1.89 -7.55 12.79
N GLY A 186 -1.40 -7.81 14.01
CA GLY A 186 0.04 -7.71 14.33
C GLY A 186 0.90 -8.74 13.60
N ALA A 187 0.44 -9.99 13.49
CA ALA A 187 1.14 -11.03 12.73
C ALA A 187 1.23 -10.68 11.23
N ILE A 188 0.13 -10.18 10.66
CA ILE A 188 0.06 -9.72 9.26
C ILE A 188 0.98 -8.50 9.06
N ALA A 189 0.92 -7.51 9.93
CA ALA A 189 1.78 -6.33 9.88
C ALA A 189 3.25 -6.73 9.80
N ARG A 190 3.68 -7.63 10.68
CA ARG A 190 5.05 -8.17 10.67
C ARG A 190 5.38 -8.88 9.36
N ALA A 191 4.50 -9.76 8.88
CA ALA A 191 4.71 -10.51 7.63
C ALA A 191 4.87 -9.58 6.43
N MET A 192 4.06 -8.53 6.34
CA MET A 192 4.12 -7.56 5.25
C MET A 192 5.38 -6.68 5.32
N VAL A 193 5.76 -6.16 6.51
CA VAL A 193 7.01 -5.39 6.66
C VAL A 193 8.21 -6.21 6.21
N LEU A 194 8.33 -7.45 6.67
CA LEU A 194 9.41 -8.34 6.26
C LEU A 194 9.34 -8.73 4.78
N GLY A 195 8.14 -8.81 4.22
CA GLY A 195 7.92 -9.01 2.79
C GLY A 195 8.45 -7.84 1.96
N TYR A 196 8.14 -6.61 2.32
CA TYR A 196 8.59 -5.41 1.60
C TYR A 196 10.09 -5.14 1.79
N GLN A 197 10.59 -5.17 3.02
CA GLN A 197 11.93 -4.67 3.37
C GLN A 197 13.03 -5.73 3.38
N GLY A 198 12.68 -7.02 3.38
CA GLY A 198 13.61 -8.14 3.57
C GLY A 198 13.34 -8.91 4.86
N LYS A 199 13.60 -10.22 4.83
CA LYS A 199 13.25 -11.14 5.92
C LYS A 199 14.13 -11.01 7.17
N ASP A 200 15.38 -10.61 6.99
CA ASP A 200 16.33 -10.43 8.08
C ASP A 200 16.29 -8.98 8.54
N PRO A 201 15.82 -8.68 9.77
CA PRO A 201 15.78 -7.31 10.28
C PRO A 201 17.12 -6.59 10.29
N ASP A 202 18.23 -7.33 10.39
CA ASP A 202 19.59 -6.76 10.41
C ASP A 202 20.14 -6.48 8.98
N ASP A 203 19.47 -7.02 7.94
CA ASP A 203 19.88 -6.90 6.54
C ASP A 203 18.79 -6.35 5.60
N GLN A 204 17.85 -5.62 6.15
CA GLN A 204 16.75 -5.01 5.38
C GLN A 204 17.23 -3.88 4.46
N LEU A 205 16.53 -3.69 3.32
CA LEU A 205 16.72 -2.59 2.35
C LEU A 205 18.08 -2.60 1.62
N LYS A 206 18.78 -3.73 1.64
CA LYS A 206 20.09 -3.88 0.96
C LYS A 206 19.94 -4.16 -0.53
N ARG A 207 18.89 -4.88 -0.91
CA ARG A 207 18.69 -5.30 -2.29
C ARG A 207 17.90 -4.25 -3.06
N ASN A 208 18.00 -4.26 -4.39
CA ASN A 208 17.25 -3.36 -5.26
C ASN A 208 15.81 -3.80 -5.55
N ASP A 209 15.39 -4.94 -4.98
CA ASP A 209 14.02 -5.45 -5.02
C ASP A 209 13.30 -5.33 -3.66
N GLU A 210 13.92 -4.69 -2.69
CA GLU A 210 13.38 -4.35 -1.38
C GLU A 210 13.01 -2.87 -1.34
N ILE A 211 11.83 -2.55 -0.80
CA ILE A 211 11.34 -1.17 -0.67
C ILE A 211 10.99 -0.88 0.79
N MET A 212 11.13 0.36 1.21
CA MET A 212 10.78 0.77 2.56
C MET A 212 9.27 0.68 2.77
N ALA A 213 8.84 0.07 3.87
CA ALA A 213 7.45 0.00 4.31
C ALA A 213 7.06 1.22 5.13
N CYS A 214 5.76 1.53 5.15
CA CYS A 214 5.16 2.58 5.96
C CYS A 214 3.93 2.04 6.68
N VAL A 215 4.01 1.88 7.99
CA VAL A 215 2.84 1.46 8.76
C VAL A 215 1.83 2.60 8.86
N LYS A 216 0.57 2.33 8.57
CA LYS A 216 -0.50 3.35 8.55
C LYS A 216 -1.81 2.83 9.09
N HIS A 217 -2.69 3.70 9.56
CA HIS A 217 -2.52 5.14 9.83
C HIS A 217 -2.38 5.36 11.33
N PHE A 218 -1.26 5.90 11.77
CA PHE A 218 -0.94 6.02 13.19
C PHE A 218 -1.59 7.27 13.80
N ALA A 219 -2.66 7.14 14.64
CA ALA A 219 -3.15 5.86 15.15
C ALA A 219 -4.67 5.89 15.37
N LEU A 220 -5.21 4.69 15.58
CA LEU A 220 -6.61 4.47 15.99
C LEU A 220 -7.66 4.82 14.91
N TYR A 221 -7.28 4.96 13.66
CA TYR A 221 -8.14 5.48 12.60
C TYR A 221 -9.38 4.60 12.35
N GLY A 222 -9.26 3.28 12.50
CA GLY A 222 -10.39 2.33 12.37
C GLY A 222 -11.37 2.36 13.55
N ALA A 223 -11.15 3.21 14.56
CA ALA A 223 -12.02 3.35 15.72
C ALA A 223 -12.89 4.62 15.67
N GLY A 224 -12.97 5.30 14.52
CA GLY A 224 -13.79 6.50 14.33
C GLY A 224 -15.24 6.30 14.76
N GLU A 225 -15.81 7.28 15.46
CA GLU A 225 -17.17 7.20 15.98
C GLU A 225 -18.19 6.97 14.85
N ALA A 226 -19.15 6.07 15.13
CA ALA A 226 -20.22 5.65 14.22
C ALA A 226 -19.74 5.06 12.87
N GLY A 227 -18.49 4.55 12.78
CA GLY A 227 -17.92 4.01 11.56
C GLY A 227 -17.76 5.06 10.46
N ARG A 228 -17.68 6.33 10.83
CA ARG A 228 -17.47 7.42 9.87
C ARG A 228 -15.99 7.66 9.66
N ASP A 229 -15.62 7.76 8.39
CA ASP A 229 -14.26 8.12 8.04
C ASP A 229 -13.93 9.55 8.52
N TYR A 230 -12.66 9.81 8.84
CA TYR A 230 -12.15 11.08 9.40
C TYR A 230 -12.73 11.50 10.75
N ASN A 231 -13.58 10.68 11.39
CA ASN A 231 -14.24 11.08 12.62
C ASN A 231 -13.33 10.90 13.85
N THR A 232 -13.72 11.56 14.94
CA THR A 232 -12.98 11.56 16.20
C THR A 232 -12.96 10.19 16.85
N VAL A 233 -11.95 9.96 17.69
CA VAL A 233 -11.80 8.75 18.51
C VAL A 233 -11.68 9.15 19.98
N ASP A 234 -12.59 8.64 20.81
CA ASP A 234 -12.55 8.78 22.26
C ASP A 234 -12.60 7.40 22.93
N MET A 235 -11.52 7.03 23.60
CA MET A 235 -11.45 5.79 24.34
C MET A 235 -10.36 5.81 25.42
N SER A 236 -10.48 4.93 26.43
CA SER A 236 -9.47 4.79 27.46
C SER A 236 -8.13 4.29 26.88
N ARG A 237 -7.02 4.70 27.46
CA ARG A 237 -5.68 4.20 27.11
C ARG A 237 -5.57 2.67 27.21
N ASN A 238 -6.23 2.07 28.20
CA ASN A 238 -6.26 0.61 28.33
C ASN A 238 -6.85 -0.05 27.08
N ARG A 239 -7.96 0.48 26.57
CA ARG A 239 -8.57 -0.01 25.33
C ARG A 239 -7.68 0.25 24.11
N MET A 240 -7.07 1.44 24.02
CA MET A 240 -6.12 1.76 22.93
C MET A 240 -5.04 0.69 22.80
N PHE A 241 -4.31 0.42 23.88
CA PHE A 241 -3.17 -0.51 23.84
C PHE A 241 -3.58 -1.97 23.67
N ASN A 242 -4.67 -2.41 24.26
CA ASN A 242 -5.08 -3.81 24.17
C ASN A 242 -5.80 -4.17 22.85
N GLU A 243 -6.49 -3.20 22.23
CA GLU A 243 -7.39 -3.51 21.12
C GLU A 243 -6.97 -2.90 19.77
N TYR A 244 -6.23 -1.79 19.77
CA TYR A 244 -5.96 -1.05 18.53
C TYR A 244 -4.48 -0.81 18.23
N MET A 245 -3.65 -0.65 19.25
CA MET A 245 -2.25 -0.20 19.07
C MET A 245 -1.27 -1.35 18.76
N TYR A 246 -1.61 -2.58 19.10
CA TYR A 246 -0.72 -3.73 18.97
C TYR A 246 -0.17 -3.96 17.54
N PRO A 247 -0.98 -3.86 16.45
CA PRO A 247 -0.46 -4.06 15.10
C PRO A 247 0.61 -3.04 14.69
N TYR A 248 0.50 -1.79 15.15
CA TYR A 248 1.52 -0.77 14.90
C TYR A 248 2.83 -1.11 15.64
N GLU A 249 2.74 -1.51 16.91
CA GLU A 249 3.90 -1.94 17.69
C GLU A 249 4.57 -3.15 17.05
N ALA A 250 3.80 -4.11 16.53
CA ALA A 250 4.33 -5.27 15.81
C ALA A 250 5.08 -4.86 14.53
N ALA A 251 4.60 -3.87 13.78
CA ALA A 251 5.31 -3.31 12.63
C ALA A 251 6.61 -2.61 13.04
N VAL A 252 6.59 -1.83 14.14
CA VAL A 252 7.80 -1.18 14.67
C VAL A 252 8.84 -2.23 15.07
N ARG A 253 8.42 -3.28 15.77
CA ARG A 253 9.30 -4.41 16.16
C ARG A 253 9.84 -5.20 14.96
N ALA A 254 9.14 -5.19 13.83
CA ALA A 254 9.60 -5.78 12.57
C ALA A 254 10.59 -4.88 11.81
N GLY A 255 10.88 -3.67 12.29
CA GLY A 255 11.84 -2.75 11.69
C GLY A 255 11.27 -1.85 10.60
N VAL A 256 9.96 -1.55 10.63
CA VAL A 256 9.34 -0.66 9.63
C VAL A 256 10.07 0.68 9.53
N GLY A 257 10.38 1.12 8.30
CA GLY A 257 11.21 2.30 8.07
C GLY A 257 10.48 3.63 8.19
N SER A 258 9.15 3.64 8.07
CA SER A 258 8.33 4.86 8.21
C SER A 258 6.97 4.56 8.81
N ALA A 259 6.30 5.60 9.33
CA ALA A 259 4.93 5.57 9.80
C ALA A 259 4.17 6.76 9.22
N MET A 260 2.88 6.58 8.91
CA MET A 260 2.00 7.65 8.43
C MET A 260 1.03 8.06 9.53
N ALA A 261 0.99 9.35 9.84
CA ALA A 261 0.05 9.91 10.81
C ALA A 261 -1.38 9.88 10.25
N SER A 262 -2.35 9.52 11.08
CA SER A 262 -3.75 9.45 10.68
C SER A 262 -4.45 10.82 10.69
N PHE A 263 -5.61 10.90 10.03
CA PHE A 263 -6.42 12.11 9.95
C PHE A 263 -7.23 12.40 11.21
N ASN A 264 -7.70 11.35 11.90
CA ASN A 264 -8.65 11.46 13.00
C ASN A 264 -8.07 12.20 14.21
N GLU A 265 -8.95 12.73 15.01
CA GLU A 265 -8.62 13.21 16.35
C GLU A 265 -8.62 12.06 17.35
N VAL A 266 -7.71 12.14 18.30
CA VAL A 266 -7.64 11.23 19.45
C VAL A 266 -7.70 12.08 20.71
N ASP A 267 -8.74 11.89 21.52
CA ASP A 267 -8.96 12.68 22.75
C ASP A 267 -8.93 14.20 22.45
N GLY A 268 -9.61 14.62 21.37
CA GLY A 268 -9.72 16.01 20.93
C GLY A 268 -8.45 16.63 20.32
N VAL A 269 -7.42 15.82 20.04
CA VAL A 269 -6.19 16.28 19.39
C VAL A 269 -5.97 15.55 18.08
N PRO A 270 -5.85 16.26 16.93
CA PRO A 270 -5.51 15.62 15.66
C PRO A 270 -4.25 14.76 15.80
N ALA A 271 -4.30 13.52 15.31
CA ALA A 271 -3.17 12.59 15.43
C ALA A 271 -1.87 13.19 14.89
N THR A 272 -1.93 13.92 13.77
CA THR A 272 -0.79 14.63 13.16
C THR A 272 -0.17 15.68 14.09
N ALA A 273 -0.92 16.26 15.05
CA ALA A 273 -0.42 17.22 16.04
C ALA A 273 -0.27 16.62 17.44
N ASN A 274 -0.48 15.31 17.60
CA ASN A 274 -0.51 14.67 18.89
C ASN A 274 0.89 14.23 19.34
N HIS A 275 1.54 15.04 20.17
CA HIS A 275 2.87 14.76 20.70
C HIS A 275 2.93 13.45 21.50
N TRP A 276 1.88 13.11 22.25
CA TRP A 276 1.86 11.87 23.01
C TRP A 276 1.92 10.66 22.08
N LEU A 277 1.13 10.65 20.99
CA LEU A 277 1.19 9.57 19.98
C LEU A 277 2.56 9.52 19.29
N MET A 278 2.95 10.63 18.65
CA MET A 278 4.11 10.66 17.73
C MET A 278 5.45 10.56 18.45
N THR A 279 5.56 11.13 19.65
CA THR A 279 6.83 11.19 20.38
C THR A 279 6.85 10.23 21.57
N ASP A 280 5.86 10.30 22.47
CA ASP A 280 5.96 9.54 23.71
C ASP A 280 5.68 8.05 23.49
N VAL A 281 4.64 7.69 22.74
CA VAL A 281 4.34 6.29 22.42
C VAL A 281 5.26 5.76 21.32
N LEU A 282 5.16 6.31 20.12
CA LEU A 282 5.83 5.75 18.96
C LEU A 282 7.36 5.72 19.12
N ARG A 283 7.98 6.86 19.51
CA ARG A 283 9.44 6.95 19.55
C ARG A 283 10.03 6.52 20.89
N LYS A 284 9.49 7.05 22.04
CA LYS A 284 10.12 6.79 23.34
C LYS A 284 9.73 5.41 23.89
N GLN A 285 8.44 5.02 23.82
CA GLN A 285 7.98 3.77 24.39
C GLN A 285 8.33 2.58 23.49
N TRP A 286 8.11 2.67 22.16
CA TRP A 286 8.35 1.57 21.24
C TRP A 286 9.71 1.61 20.54
N GLY A 287 10.46 2.71 20.68
CA GLY A 287 11.81 2.83 20.11
C GLY A 287 11.83 3.02 18.59
N PHE A 288 10.74 3.53 17.98
CA PHE A 288 10.70 3.78 16.55
C PHE A 288 11.76 4.79 16.13
N ASN A 289 12.65 4.40 15.25
CA ASN A 289 13.77 5.20 14.74
C ASN A 289 13.65 5.59 13.26
N GLY A 290 12.52 5.28 12.62
CA GLY A 290 12.19 5.74 11.28
C GLY A 290 11.64 7.17 11.26
N PHE A 291 11.14 7.61 10.11
CA PHE A 291 10.47 8.91 9.99
C PHE A 291 8.94 8.79 9.96
N VAL A 292 8.26 9.87 10.35
CA VAL A 292 6.80 10.00 10.30
C VAL A 292 6.44 10.94 9.16
N VAL A 293 5.61 10.48 8.23
CA VAL A 293 4.99 11.29 7.19
C VAL A 293 3.52 11.57 7.56
N THR A 294 2.97 12.70 7.12
CA THR A 294 1.51 12.91 7.21
C THR A 294 0.79 12.04 6.21
N ASP A 295 -0.50 11.83 6.39
CA ASP A 295 -1.38 11.43 5.30
C ASP A 295 -1.54 12.58 4.29
N PHE A 296 -2.22 12.34 3.17
CA PHE A 296 -2.45 13.28 2.08
C PHE A 296 -3.11 14.56 2.61
N THR A 297 -2.44 15.71 2.45
CA THR A 297 -2.87 17.02 3.01
C THR A 297 -3.07 17.08 4.53
N GLY A 298 -2.57 16.12 5.30
CA GLY A 298 -2.85 16.00 6.74
C GLY A 298 -2.46 17.20 7.61
N ILE A 299 -1.55 18.09 7.15
CA ILE A 299 -1.27 19.37 7.83
C ILE A 299 -2.36 20.39 7.51
N SER A 300 -2.73 20.57 6.24
CA SER A 300 -3.76 21.54 5.86
C SER A 300 -5.16 21.16 6.36
N GLU A 301 -5.45 19.88 6.48
CA GLU A 301 -6.68 19.35 7.10
C GLU A 301 -6.91 19.93 8.51
N MET A 302 -5.85 20.08 9.30
CA MET A 302 -5.95 20.67 10.64
C MET A 302 -6.40 22.14 10.63
N VAL A 303 -6.25 22.86 9.52
CA VAL A 303 -6.79 24.21 9.35
C VAL A 303 -8.32 24.15 9.29
N GLU A 304 -8.85 23.20 8.53
CA GLU A 304 -10.30 22.97 8.40
C GLU A 304 -10.93 22.50 9.72
N HIS A 305 -10.18 21.78 10.56
CA HIS A 305 -10.58 21.44 11.93
C HIS A 305 -10.54 22.65 12.90
N GLY A 306 -10.16 23.84 12.43
CA GLY A 306 -10.13 25.05 13.27
C GLY A 306 -8.97 25.14 14.26
N ILE A 307 -7.92 24.30 14.09
CA ILE A 307 -6.76 24.26 14.98
C ILE A 307 -5.88 25.52 14.87
N GLY A 308 -5.94 26.19 13.72
CA GLY A 308 -5.20 27.43 13.46
C GLY A 308 -4.86 27.63 11.99
N ASN A 309 -4.08 28.65 11.67
CA ASN A 309 -3.59 28.87 10.31
C ASN A 309 -2.49 27.87 9.94
N LEU A 310 -2.12 27.80 8.66
CA LEU A 310 -1.14 26.85 8.13
C LEU A 310 0.21 26.86 8.89
N GLN A 311 0.70 28.05 9.30
CA GLN A 311 1.92 28.14 10.12
C GLN A 311 1.75 27.48 11.49
N THR A 312 0.61 27.70 12.15
CA THR A 312 0.31 27.13 13.47
C THR A 312 0.25 25.61 13.41
N VAL A 313 -0.49 25.05 12.45
CA VAL A 313 -0.65 23.60 12.33
C VAL A 313 0.65 22.91 11.89
N SER A 314 1.42 23.51 10.98
CA SER A 314 2.75 23.02 10.60
C SER A 314 3.72 23.00 11.80
N THR A 315 3.71 24.05 12.61
CA THR A 315 4.51 24.12 13.85
C THR A 315 4.12 23.03 14.83
N ARG A 316 2.81 22.78 15.02
CA ARG A 316 2.31 21.73 15.92
C ARG A 316 2.70 20.34 15.41
N ALA A 317 2.55 20.06 14.12
CA ALA A 317 2.92 18.78 13.51
C ALA A 317 4.42 18.47 13.69
N LEU A 318 5.31 19.42 13.35
CA LEU A 318 6.75 19.24 13.52
C LEU A 318 7.13 19.04 15.00
N ASN A 319 6.58 19.83 15.91
CA ASN A 319 6.84 19.71 17.35
C ASN A 319 6.23 18.44 17.96
N ALA A 320 5.18 17.88 17.37
CA ALA A 320 4.64 16.58 17.76
C ALA A 320 5.56 15.41 17.38
N GLY A 321 6.37 15.56 16.35
CA GLY A 321 7.31 14.53 15.89
C GLY A 321 7.07 14.03 14.47
N VAL A 322 6.24 14.72 13.67
CA VAL A 322 6.07 14.50 12.24
C VAL A 322 7.29 15.06 11.51
N ASP A 323 7.83 14.29 10.57
CA ASP A 323 9.08 14.61 9.86
C ASP A 323 8.85 15.02 8.41
N MET A 324 7.78 14.58 7.75
CA MET A 324 7.54 14.83 6.33
C MET A 324 6.08 15.22 6.09
N ASP A 325 5.89 16.24 5.28
CA ASP A 325 4.59 16.83 4.90
C ASP A 325 4.20 16.34 3.50
N MET A 326 3.13 15.56 3.43
CA MET A 326 2.57 15.09 2.17
C MET A 326 1.59 16.11 1.60
N VAL A 327 1.99 16.79 0.53
CA VAL A 327 1.19 17.68 -0.34
C VAL A 327 0.75 19.02 0.27
N SER A 328 0.59 19.15 1.57
CA SER A 328 0.10 20.41 2.18
C SER A 328 0.97 21.64 1.90
N GLU A 329 2.26 21.44 1.55
CA GLU A 329 3.27 22.52 1.41
C GLU A 329 3.37 23.42 2.67
N GLY A 330 2.84 22.94 3.77
CA GLY A 330 2.83 23.65 5.06
C GLY A 330 4.23 23.83 5.62
N PHE A 331 5.05 22.75 5.58
CA PHE A 331 6.43 22.80 6.06
C PHE A 331 7.29 23.72 5.19
N VAL A 332 7.29 23.54 3.89
CA VAL A 332 8.11 24.34 2.97
C VAL A 332 7.68 25.81 2.95
N GLY A 333 6.38 26.07 3.14
CA GLY A 333 5.82 27.43 3.14
C GLY A 333 5.98 28.21 4.45
N THR A 334 6.12 27.54 5.60
CA THR A 334 5.98 28.22 6.90
C THR A 334 7.09 27.98 7.92
N LEU A 335 7.84 26.87 7.86
CA LEU A 335 8.79 26.52 8.93
C LEU A 335 9.97 27.49 9.06
N LYS A 336 10.43 28.09 7.96
CA LYS A 336 11.48 29.13 8.04
C LYS A 336 11.04 30.32 8.90
N LYS A 337 9.80 30.77 8.69
CA LYS A 337 9.19 31.85 9.50
C LYS A 337 9.01 31.39 10.95
N SER A 338 8.52 30.17 11.18
CA SER A 338 8.34 29.59 12.52
C SER A 338 9.67 29.48 13.28
N LEU A 339 10.76 29.17 12.59
CA LEU A 339 12.11 29.14 13.18
C LEU A 339 12.57 30.55 13.59
N THR A 340 12.38 31.53 12.70
CA THR A 340 12.74 32.94 12.98
C THR A 340 11.96 33.52 14.18
N GLU A 341 10.69 33.11 14.29
CA GLU A 341 9.81 33.52 15.40
C GLU A 341 10.00 32.70 16.70
N GLY A 342 10.93 31.74 16.72
CA GLY A 342 11.19 30.87 17.86
C GLY A 342 10.07 29.87 18.21
N LYS A 343 9.13 29.61 17.28
CA LYS A 343 8.04 28.66 17.46
C LYS A 343 8.50 27.21 17.30
N ILE A 344 9.59 26.99 16.55
CA ILE A 344 10.32 25.73 16.45
C ILE A 344 11.79 25.98 16.74
N THR A 345 12.54 24.93 17.08
CA THR A 345 13.99 25.03 17.28
C THR A 345 14.76 24.42 16.11
N MET A 346 16.01 24.86 15.89
CA MET A 346 16.89 24.22 14.93
C MET A 346 17.09 22.74 15.26
N LYS A 347 17.16 22.38 16.55
CA LYS A 347 17.26 20.98 16.99
C LYS A 347 16.07 20.13 16.52
N THR A 348 14.86 20.67 16.57
CA THR A 348 13.65 19.96 16.11
C THR A 348 13.68 19.77 14.59
N LEU A 349 14.04 20.83 13.84
CA LEU A 349 14.17 20.77 12.38
C LEU A 349 15.27 19.79 11.96
N ASP A 350 16.43 19.85 12.61
CA ASP A 350 17.56 18.95 12.33
C ASP A 350 17.21 17.49 12.60
N ALA A 351 16.45 17.21 13.66
CA ALA A 351 16.03 15.86 13.98
C ALA A 351 15.10 15.27 12.91
N ALA A 352 14.16 16.07 12.38
CA ALA A 352 13.27 15.64 11.30
C ALA A 352 14.05 15.42 9.99
N CYS A 353 14.88 16.36 9.58
CA CYS A 353 15.72 16.26 8.39
C CYS A 353 16.64 15.03 8.48
N ARG A 354 17.29 14.80 9.61
CA ARG A 354 18.17 13.65 9.85
C ARG A 354 17.46 12.32 9.56
N ARG A 355 16.24 12.11 10.04
CA ARG A 355 15.50 10.85 9.84
C ARG A 355 15.20 10.57 8.36
N ILE A 356 14.92 11.61 7.58
CA ILE A 356 14.75 11.47 6.13
C ILE A 356 16.08 11.08 5.45
N LEU A 357 17.19 11.71 5.85
CA LEU A 357 18.52 11.38 5.32
C LEU A 357 18.95 9.96 5.72
N GLU A 358 18.66 9.52 6.95
CA GLU A 358 18.91 8.14 7.42
C GLU A 358 18.11 7.12 6.60
N ALA A 359 16.86 7.41 6.27
CA ALA A 359 16.04 6.57 5.40
C ALA A 359 16.68 6.41 4.02
N LYS A 360 17.12 7.50 3.41
CA LYS A 360 17.85 7.48 2.12
C LYS A 360 19.17 6.70 2.20
N TYR A 361 19.88 6.83 3.31
CA TYR A 361 21.13 6.11 3.54
C TYR A 361 20.89 4.60 3.67
N LYS A 362 19.89 4.19 4.47
CA LYS A 362 19.48 2.79 4.64
C LYS A 362 19.06 2.14 3.32
N LEU A 363 18.38 2.89 2.45
CA LEU A 363 18.04 2.46 1.09
C LEU A 363 19.25 2.37 0.15
N GLY A 364 20.43 2.84 0.55
CA GLY A 364 21.64 2.85 -0.26
C GLY A 364 21.69 3.93 -1.36
N LEU A 365 20.77 4.91 -1.31
CA LEU A 365 20.64 5.93 -2.35
C LEU A 365 21.82 6.91 -2.42
N PHE A 366 22.60 7.06 -1.34
CA PHE A 366 23.82 7.87 -1.36
C PHE A 366 25.01 7.13 -1.97
N ASP A 367 24.97 5.79 -2.05
CA ASP A 367 25.98 4.99 -2.72
C ASP A 367 25.65 4.83 -4.20
N ASP A 368 24.38 4.60 -4.51
CA ASP A 368 23.83 4.52 -5.87
C ASP A 368 22.45 5.17 -5.91
N PRO A 369 22.34 6.44 -6.33
CA PRO A 369 21.07 7.13 -6.44
C PRO A 369 20.12 6.51 -7.48
N TYR A 370 20.65 5.69 -8.40
CA TYR A 370 19.90 5.00 -9.45
C TYR A 370 19.64 3.51 -9.14
N LYS A 371 19.87 3.06 -7.90
CA LYS A 371 19.69 1.66 -7.46
C LYS A 371 18.38 1.03 -7.92
N TYR A 372 17.30 1.80 -7.98
CA TYR A 372 15.97 1.37 -8.40
C TYR A 372 15.64 1.73 -9.87
N CYS A 373 16.58 2.28 -10.62
CA CYS A 373 16.35 2.83 -11.96
C CYS A 373 16.93 1.96 -13.10
N ASP A 374 16.91 0.64 -12.94
CA ASP A 374 17.30 -0.31 -13.99
C ASP A 374 16.18 -0.47 -15.02
N LEU A 375 16.37 0.10 -16.22
CA LEU A 375 15.40 0.11 -17.30
C LEU A 375 15.02 -1.29 -17.84
N SER A 376 15.81 -2.31 -17.53
CA SER A 376 15.56 -3.68 -17.99
C SER A 376 14.61 -4.44 -17.06
N ARG A 377 14.47 -4.03 -15.80
CA ARG A 377 13.69 -4.74 -14.78
C ARG A 377 12.19 -4.81 -15.05
N PRO A 378 11.51 -3.76 -15.54
CA PRO A 378 10.05 -3.85 -15.75
C PRO A 378 9.64 -5.02 -16.63
N ALA A 379 10.34 -5.25 -17.75
CA ALA A 379 10.02 -6.35 -18.66
C ALA A 379 10.29 -7.74 -18.08
N ARG A 380 11.20 -7.84 -17.10
CA ARG A 380 11.60 -9.11 -16.47
C ARG A 380 10.81 -9.39 -15.19
N ASP A 381 10.55 -8.37 -14.38
CA ASP A 381 10.13 -8.54 -12.99
C ASP A 381 8.66 -8.13 -12.74
N ILE A 382 7.97 -7.46 -13.68
CA ILE A 382 6.58 -7.00 -13.50
C ILE A 382 5.60 -7.95 -14.18
N PHE A 383 4.51 -8.29 -13.49
CA PHE A 383 3.37 -9.07 -13.98
C PHE A 383 3.79 -10.42 -14.60
N THR A 384 4.78 -11.08 -14.00
CA THR A 384 5.31 -12.35 -14.52
C THR A 384 4.28 -13.48 -14.39
N ARG A 385 4.52 -14.58 -15.11
CA ARG A 385 3.68 -15.78 -15.00
C ARG A 385 3.69 -16.35 -13.57
N GLU A 386 4.84 -16.33 -12.93
CA GLU A 386 5.06 -16.82 -11.57
C GLU A 386 4.31 -15.97 -10.56
N HIS A 387 4.34 -14.64 -10.71
CA HIS A 387 3.61 -13.70 -9.84
C HIS A 387 2.10 -13.90 -9.96
N ARG A 388 1.57 -14.01 -11.19
CA ARG A 388 0.15 -14.28 -11.43
C ARG A 388 -0.30 -15.66 -10.90
N ALA A 389 0.56 -16.66 -10.99
CA ALA A 389 0.28 -17.97 -10.42
C ALA A 389 0.20 -17.92 -8.89
N ALA A 390 1.11 -17.15 -8.24
CA ALA A 390 1.07 -16.93 -6.80
C ALA A 390 -0.21 -16.15 -6.39
N ALA A 391 -0.56 -15.09 -7.11
CA ALA A 391 -1.79 -14.34 -6.85
C ALA A 391 -3.04 -15.22 -6.96
N ARG A 392 -3.14 -16.06 -7.99
CA ARG A 392 -4.24 -17.02 -8.16
C ARG A 392 -4.32 -18.01 -7.00
N ARG A 393 -3.20 -18.57 -6.55
CA ARG A 393 -3.15 -19.51 -5.42
C ARG A 393 -3.62 -18.85 -4.15
N ILE A 394 -3.06 -17.67 -3.81
CA ILE A 394 -3.40 -16.93 -2.60
C ILE A 394 -4.87 -16.49 -2.63
N ALA A 395 -5.39 -16.07 -3.78
CA ALA A 395 -6.81 -15.75 -3.93
C ALA A 395 -7.71 -16.96 -3.66
N ALA A 396 -7.33 -18.15 -4.12
CA ALA A 396 -8.09 -19.36 -3.82
C ALA A 396 -8.08 -19.72 -2.32
N GLU A 397 -6.97 -19.48 -1.64
CA GLU A 397 -6.83 -19.69 -0.19
C GLU A 397 -7.64 -18.68 0.65
N SER A 398 -7.98 -17.51 0.09
CA SER A 398 -8.75 -16.48 0.79
C SER A 398 -10.27 -16.70 0.79
N PHE A 399 -10.77 -17.67 0.04
CA PHE A 399 -12.20 -17.95 -0.02
C PHE A 399 -12.72 -18.60 1.26
N VAL A 400 -13.81 -18.04 1.81
CA VAL A 400 -14.48 -18.57 2.98
C VAL A 400 -15.76 -19.27 2.55
N LEU A 401 -15.80 -20.60 2.69
CA LEU A 401 -16.98 -21.40 2.38
C LEU A 401 -17.96 -21.37 3.57
N LEU A 402 -18.96 -20.51 3.50
CA LEU A 402 -19.94 -20.34 4.59
C LEU A 402 -20.96 -21.47 4.64
N LYS A 403 -21.40 -21.98 3.47
CA LYS A 403 -22.41 -23.03 3.38
C LYS A 403 -22.27 -23.82 2.09
N ASN A 404 -22.29 -25.15 2.15
CA ASN A 404 -22.31 -26.05 0.99
C ASN A 404 -22.95 -27.39 1.35
N GLU A 405 -24.19 -27.35 1.82
CA GLU A 405 -24.96 -28.53 2.17
C GLU A 405 -25.76 -29.05 0.95
N PRO A 406 -26.17 -30.35 0.95
CA PRO A 406 -27.13 -30.85 -0.01
C PRO A 406 -28.41 -30.01 -0.02
N PHE A 407 -28.95 -29.72 -1.19
CA PHE A 407 -30.07 -28.79 -1.35
C PHE A 407 -31.41 -29.53 -1.37
N GLU A 408 -32.38 -29.07 -0.57
CA GLU A 408 -33.80 -29.43 -0.66
C GLU A 408 -34.62 -28.15 -0.88
N GLY A 409 -35.20 -27.97 -2.06
CA GLY A 409 -36.06 -26.81 -2.32
C GLY A 409 -36.87 -26.94 -3.60
N GLN A 410 -38.09 -26.37 -3.64
CA GLN A 410 -39.01 -26.29 -4.77
C GLN A 410 -39.20 -27.62 -5.55
N GLY A 411 -39.31 -28.74 -4.82
CA GLY A 411 -39.55 -30.05 -5.46
C GLY A 411 -38.34 -30.73 -6.06
N LYS A 412 -37.15 -30.15 -5.97
CA LYS A 412 -35.88 -30.75 -6.36
C LYS A 412 -35.07 -31.09 -5.11
N LYS A 413 -34.67 -32.36 -4.97
CA LYS A 413 -33.71 -32.81 -3.96
C LYS A 413 -32.39 -33.11 -4.67
N SER A 414 -31.32 -32.48 -4.25
CA SER A 414 -29.97 -32.89 -4.61
C SER A 414 -29.34 -33.58 -3.41
N SER A 415 -28.91 -34.81 -3.56
CA SER A 415 -28.14 -35.52 -2.54
C SER A 415 -26.68 -35.05 -2.44
N ARG A 416 -26.27 -34.10 -3.29
CA ARG A 416 -24.91 -33.58 -3.36
C ARG A 416 -24.90 -32.07 -3.13
N PRO A 417 -23.84 -31.53 -2.50
CA PRO A 417 -23.58 -30.09 -2.46
C PRO A 417 -23.50 -29.47 -3.85
N VAL A 418 -23.74 -28.16 -3.97
CA VAL A 418 -23.60 -27.41 -5.23
C VAL A 418 -22.14 -27.25 -5.63
N LEU A 419 -21.24 -27.09 -4.65
CA LEU A 419 -19.80 -26.99 -4.91
C LEU A 419 -19.10 -28.32 -4.60
N PRO A 420 -18.09 -28.69 -5.43
CA PRO A 420 -17.60 -27.99 -6.63
C PRO A 420 -18.62 -28.05 -7.79
N LEU A 421 -18.64 -26.98 -8.61
CA LEU A 421 -19.55 -26.91 -9.75
C LEU A 421 -19.29 -28.07 -10.74
N GLU A 422 -20.37 -28.69 -11.25
CA GLU A 422 -20.29 -29.65 -12.31
C GLU A 422 -19.77 -28.98 -13.59
N LYS A 423 -18.91 -29.71 -14.34
CA LYS A 423 -18.33 -29.22 -15.60
C LYS A 423 -19.22 -29.54 -16.82
N GLN A 424 -20.54 -29.37 -16.64
CA GLN A 424 -21.57 -29.58 -17.66
C GLN A 424 -22.82 -28.74 -17.33
N GLY A 425 -23.73 -28.62 -18.27
CA GLY A 425 -25.00 -27.91 -18.09
C GLY A 425 -24.86 -26.39 -18.31
N THR A 426 -25.78 -25.63 -17.73
CA THR A 426 -25.86 -24.19 -17.86
C THR A 426 -25.65 -23.51 -16.53
N VAL A 427 -24.72 -22.56 -16.47
CA VAL A 427 -24.44 -21.70 -15.31
C VAL A 427 -24.81 -20.27 -15.67
N ALA A 428 -25.68 -19.65 -14.88
CA ALA A 428 -26.04 -18.25 -14.99
C ALA A 428 -25.20 -17.42 -14.02
N VAL A 429 -24.37 -16.52 -14.53
CA VAL A 429 -23.70 -15.49 -13.72
C VAL A 429 -24.64 -14.28 -13.65
N ILE A 430 -25.05 -13.90 -12.45
CA ILE A 430 -25.99 -12.80 -12.23
C ILE A 430 -25.38 -11.82 -11.25
N GLY A 431 -25.56 -10.54 -11.50
CA GLY A 431 -25.13 -9.46 -10.62
C GLY A 431 -24.24 -8.43 -11.31
N PRO A 432 -24.21 -7.20 -10.79
CA PRO A 432 -23.47 -6.09 -11.39
C PRO A 432 -21.95 -6.32 -11.40
N LEU A 433 -21.43 -7.16 -10.50
CA LEU A 433 -20.01 -7.49 -10.41
C LEU A 433 -19.61 -8.74 -11.21
N GLY A 434 -20.57 -9.44 -11.84
CA GLY A 434 -20.30 -10.69 -12.56
C GLY A 434 -19.47 -10.54 -13.83
N ASN A 435 -19.60 -9.39 -14.53
CA ASN A 435 -18.90 -9.11 -15.77
C ASN A 435 -18.30 -7.70 -15.78
N THR A 436 -17.33 -7.47 -14.91
CA THR A 436 -16.60 -6.20 -14.81
C THR A 436 -15.12 -6.47 -14.55
N ARG A 437 -14.23 -5.94 -15.40
CA ARG A 437 -12.79 -6.06 -15.23
C ARG A 437 -12.25 -5.04 -14.23
N SER A 438 -12.79 -3.82 -14.24
CA SER A 438 -12.33 -2.70 -13.41
C SER A 438 -12.51 -2.93 -11.91
N ASN A 439 -13.45 -3.79 -11.49
CA ASN A 439 -13.67 -4.13 -10.09
C ASN A 439 -12.85 -5.33 -9.59
N MET A 440 -12.26 -6.13 -10.51
CA MET A 440 -11.50 -7.32 -10.13
C MET A 440 -10.29 -7.02 -9.24
N PRO A 441 -9.51 -5.95 -9.48
CA PRO A 441 -8.39 -5.60 -8.62
C PRO A 441 -8.78 -5.13 -7.21
N GLY A 442 -10.00 -4.64 -7.00
CA GLY A 442 -10.44 -4.07 -5.73
C GLY A 442 -9.96 -2.63 -5.52
N THR A 443 -10.23 -2.09 -4.32
CA THR A 443 -9.83 -0.72 -3.95
C THR A 443 -8.31 -0.60 -3.80
N TRP A 444 -7.76 0.61 -3.91
CA TRP A 444 -6.33 0.94 -3.75
C TRP A 444 -5.37 0.11 -4.62
N SER A 445 -5.81 -0.35 -5.77
CA SER A 445 -4.96 -0.98 -6.79
C SER A 445 -4.49 0.06 -7.82
N VAL A 446 -3.75 1.06 -7.35
CA VAL A 446 -3.43 2.29 -8.10
C VAL A 446 -2.50 2.08 -9.30
N ALA A 447 -1.65 1.07 -9.25
CA ALA A 447 -0.73 0.72 -10.33
C ALA A 447 -1.30 -0.31 -11.32
N ALA A 448 -2.47 -0.90 -11.01
CA ALA A 448 -3.08 -1.98 -11.79
C ALA A 448 -3.47 -1.54 -13.20
N ARG A 449 -3.24 -2.41 -14.17
CA ARG A 449 -3.76 -2.28 -15.54
C ARG A 449 -5.10 -3.01 -15.63
N LEU A 450 -6.20 -2.27 -15.49
CA LEU A 450 -7.54 -2.80 -15.28
C LEU A 450 -8.02 -3.77 -16.37
N ASP A 451 -7.53 -3.64 -17.60
CA ASP A 451 -7.89 -4.51 -18.73
C ASP A 451 -7.21 -5.89 -18.69
N ASP A 452 -6.17 -6.07 -17.85
CA ASP A 452 -5.40 -7.31 -17.78
C ASP A 452 -6.05 -8.38 -16.89
N TYR A 453 -7.16 -8.03 -16.18
CA TYR A 453 -7.84 -8.96 -15.28
C TYR A 453 -9.18 -9.42 -15.87
N PRO A 454 -9.35 -10.74 -16.14
CA PRO A 454 -10.63 -11.25 -16.64
C PRO A 454 -11.73 -11.08 -15.58
N SER A 455 -12.94 -10.74 -16.01
CA SER A 455 -14.11 -10.77 -15.14
C SER A 455 -14.43 -12.21 -14.68
N LEU A 456 -15.27 -12.35 -13.64
CA LEU A 456 -15.74 -13.65 -13.19
C LEU A 456 -16.41 -14.43 -14.34
N TYR A 457 -17.25 -13.76 -15.15
CA TYR A 457 -17.90 -14.36 -16.32
C TYR A 457 -16.88 -14.85 -17.36
N GLU A 458 -15.89 -14.04 -17.69
CA GLU A 458 -14.84 -14.39 -18.64
C GLU A 458 -13.98 -15.55 -18.13
N GLY A 459 -13.57 -15.52 -16.85
CA GLY A 459 -12.79 -16.57 -16.23
C GLY A 459 -13.52 -17.91 -16.18
N LEU A 460 -14.83 -17.93 -15.88
CA LEU A 460 -15.64 -19.13 -15.92
C LEU A 460 -15.73 -19.71 -17.35
N LYS A 461 -15.92 -18.87 -18.36
CA LYS A 461 -15.92 -19.31 -19.77
C LYS A 461 -14.58 -19.92 -20.18
N GLU A 462 -13.49 -19.27 -19.84
CA GLU A 462 -12.14 -19.77 -20.14
C GLU A 462 -11.88 -21.13 -19.46
N MET A 463 -12.17 -21.25 -18.17
CA MET A 463 -11.94 -22.47 -17.41
C MET A 463 -12.76 -23.67 -17.88
N THR A 464 -13.95 -23.42 -18.38
CA THR A 464 -14.85 -24.50 -18.84
C THR A 464 -14.63 -24.94 -20.29
N ALA A 465 -13.85 -24.15 -21.06
CA ALA A 465 -13.52 -24.44 -22.46
C ALA A 465 -14.75 -24.85 -23.30
N SER A 466 -15.85 -24.10 -23.13
CA SER A 466 -17.16 -24.32 -23.80
C SER A 466 -17.89 -25.63 -23.43
N ARG A 467 -17.43 -26.37 -22.44
CA ARG A 467 -18.14 -27.59 -21.95
C ARG A 467 -19.35 -27.24 -21.08
N VAL A 468 -19.40 -26.05 -20.54
CA VAL A 468 -20.50 -25.48 -19.75
C VAL A 468 -21.04 -24.28 -20.50
N ASN A 469 -22.35 -24.17 -20.62
CA ASN A 469 -22.99 -22.97 -21.15
C ASN A 469 -23.02 -21.89 -20.08
N ILE A 470 -22.13 -20.88 -20.17
CA ILE A 470 -22.07 -19.76 -19.22
C ILE A 470 -22.87 -18.59 -19.82
N THR A 471 -23.92 -18.18 -19.12
CA THR A 471 -24.76 -17.02 -19.46
C THR A 471 -24.57 -15.91 -18.44
N TYR A 472 -24.91 -14.68 -18.80
CA TYR A 472 -24.76 -13.51 -17.91
C TYR A 472 -25.98 -12.59 -18.00
N ALA A 473 -26.39 -12.06 -16.85
CA ALA A 473 -27.30 -10.92 -16.76
C ALA A 473 -26.87 -10.02 -15.60
N LYS A 474 -26.89 -8.70 -15.82
CA LYS A 474 -26.49 -7.71 -14.79
C LYS A 474 -27.43 -7.70 -13.58
N GLY A 475 -28.73 -7.81 -13.79
CA GLY A 475 -29.74 -7.88 -12.74
C GLY A 475 -30.08 -6.56 -12.06
N SER A 476 -29.07 -5.76 -11.73
CA SER A 476 -29.23 -4.42 -11.14
C SER A 476 -28.04 -3.52 -11.47
N ASN A 477 -28.16 -2.23 -11.23
CA ASN A 477 -27.01 -1.35 -11.08
C ASN A 477 -26.42 -1.49 -9.67
N LEU A 478 -25.18 -1.05 -9.46
CA LEU A 478 -24.53 -1.04 -8.14
C LEU A 478 -25.22 -0.03 -7.20
N ILE A 479 -25.60 1.13 -7.74
CA ILE A 479 -26.32 2.18 -7.03
C ILE A 479 -27.58 2.50 -7.81
N SER A 480 -28.74 2.55 -7.15
CA SER A 480 -30.04 2.85 -7.78
C SER A 480 -30.14 4.32 -8.20
N ASP A 481 -29.62 5.24 -7.38
CA ASP A 481 -29.64 6.68 -7.63
C ASP A 481 -28.47 7.10 -8.53
N ALA A 482 -28.77 7.57 -9.74
CA ALA A 482 -27.78 8.01 -10.71
C ALA A 482 -26.98 9.25 -10.25
N ALA A 483 -27.65 10.20 -9.59
CA ALA A 483 -26.98 11.42 -9.10
C ALA A 483 -26.05 11.13 -7.91
N TYR A 484 -26.38 10.12 -7.12
CA TYR A 484 -25.48 9.65 -6.06
C TYR A 484 -24.29 8.90 -6.65
N GLU A 485 -24.49 8.07 -7.69
CA GLU A 485 -23.44 7.32 -8.36
C GLU A 485 -22.30 8.22 -8.88
N GLU A 486 -22.64 9.37 -9.46
CA GLU A 486 -21.62 10.32 -9.97
C GLU A 486 -20.71 10.89 -8.87
N ARG A 487 -21.15 10.85 -7.61
CA ARG A 487 -20.42 11.39 -6.45
C ARG A 487 -19.81 10.31 -5.56
N ALA A 488 -20.18 9.05 -5.77
CA ALA A 488 -19.81 7.92 -4.91
C ALA A 488 -18.58 7.16 -5.41
N THR A 489 -17.70 7.82 -6.19
CA THR A 489 -16.49 7.19 -6.73
C THR A 489 -15.24 7.77 -6.07
N LEU A 490 -14.41 6.92 -5.47
CA LEU A 490 -13.19 7.32 -4.80
C LEU A 490 -12.11 7.80 -5.79
N PHE A 491 -11.92 7.06 -6.87
CA PHE A 491 -10.90 7.33 -7.89
C PHE A 491 -11.48 7.90 -9.18
N GLY A 492 -12.77 8.27 -9.21
CA GLY A 492 -13.46 8.80 -10.39
C GLY A 492 -13.70 7.76 -11.48
N ARG A 493 -13.63 6.45 -11.16
CA ARG A 493 -13.85 5.37 -12.12
C ARG A 493 -15.35 5.17 -12.35
N SER A 494 -15.73 4.90 -13.59
CA SER A 494 -17.12 4.60 -13.93
C SER A 494 -17.62 3.31 -13.28
N LEU A 495 -18.78 3.35 -12.64
CA LEU A 495 -19.48 2.17 -12.13
C LEU A 495 -20.23 1.39 -13.24
N ASN A 496 -20.05 1.79 -14.51
CA ASN A 496 -20.65 1.15 -15.69
C ASN A 496 -22.17 1.02 -15.59
N ARG A 497 -22.83 2.14 -15.23
CA ARG A 497 -24.28 2.19 -15.09
C ARG A 497 -24.99 1.79 -16.38
N ASP A 498 -26.02 0.95 -16.24
CA ASP A 498 -26.95 0.61 -17.30
C ASP A 498 -28.16 1.54 -17.22
N ASN A 499 -28.53 2.16 -18.33
CA ASN A 499 -29.63 3.12 -18.41
C ASN A 499 -31.02 2.48 -18.51
N ARG A 500 -31.10 1.15 -18.56
CA ARG A 500 -32.36 0.41 -18.48
C ARG A 500 -32.97 0.55 -17.08
N THR A 501 -34.28 0.41 -16.97
CA THR A 501 -34.94 0.42 -15.66
C THR A 501 -34.56 -0.81 -14.84
N ASP A 502 -34.55 -0.68 -13.51
CA ASP A 502 -34.25 -1.78 -12.60
C ASP A 502 -35.15 -3.00 -12.87
N LYS A 503 -36.44 -2.74 -13.18
CA LYS A 503 -37.37 -3.81 -13.57
C LYS A 503 -36.90 -4.58 -14.80
N LYS A 504 -36.42 -3.91 -15.86
CA LYS A 504 -35.92 -4.58 -17.06
C LYS A 504 -34.66 -5.41 -16.77
N LEU A 505 -33.75 -4.88 -15.95
CA LEU A 505 -32.55 -5.60 -15.54
C LEU A 505 -32.89 -6.84 -14.73
N LEU A 506 -33.84 -6.73 -13.81
CA LEU A 506 -34.33 -7.84 -13.00
C LEU A 506 -35.06 -8.89 -13.84
N ASP A 507 -35.97 -8.47 -14.75
CA ASP A 507 -36.69 -9.38 -15.63
C ASP A 507 -35.73 -10.21 -16.52
N GLU A 508 -34.65 -9.59 -17.03
CA GLU A 508 -33.60 -10.27 -17.78
C GLU A 508 -32.87 -11.29 -16.90
N ALA A 509 -32.49 -10.92 -15.69
CA ALA A 509 -31.81 -11.80 -14.75
C ALA A 509 -32.67 -13.01 -14.39
N LEU A 510 -33.96 -12.80 -14.11
CA LEU A 510 -34.91 -13.88 -13.82
C LEU A 510 -35.08 -14.83 -15.02
N LYS A 511 -35.12 -14.29 -16.25
CA LYS A 511 -35.18 -15.10 -17.47
C LYS A 511 -33.91 -15.96 -17.64
N VAL A 512 -32.73 -15.36 -17.44
CA VAL A 512 -31.45 -16.07 -17.54
C VAL A 512 -31.34 -17.14 -16.44
N ALA A 513 -31.72 -16.80 -15.20
CA ALA A 513 -31.73 -17.71 -14.06
C ALA A 513 -32.65 -18.92 -14.25
N SER A 514 -33.86 -18.71 -14.81
CA SER A 514 -34.85 -19.78 -15.02
C SER A 514 -34.40 -20.86 -16.00
N GLY A 515 -33.45 -20.54 -16.89
CA GLY A 515 -32.86 -21.49 -17.85
C GLY A 515 -31.57 -22.12 -17.38
N ALA A 516 -31.11 -21.91 -16.17
CA ALA A 516 -29.84 -22.40 -15.66
C ALA A 516 -30.01 -23.57 -14.67
N ASP A 517 -29.03 -24.47 -14.65
CA ASP A 517 -28.92 -25.52 -13.64
C ASP A 517 -28.34 -24.99 -12.34
N VAL A 518 -27.42 -23.99 -12.43
CA VAL A 518 -26.79 -23.32 -11.30
C VAL A 518 -26.74 -21.80 -11.54
N ILE A 519 -26.98 -21.05 -10.48
CA ILE A 519 -26.84 -19.59 -10.46
C ILE A 519 -25.60 -19.22 -9.63
N VAL A 520 -24.73 -18.39 -10.21
CA VAL A 520 -23.62 -17.73 -9.52
C VAL A 520 -23.99 -16.26 -9.36
N ALA A 521 -24.41 -15.86 -8.17
CA ALA A 521 -24.74 -14.47 -7.86
C ALA A 521 -23.48 -13.70 -7.46
N ALA A 522 -23.01 -12.80 -8.32
CA ALA A 522 -21.85 -11.94 -8.09
C ALA A 522 -22.31 -10.61 -7.48
N LEU A 523 -22.43 -10.60 -6.16
CA LEU A 523 -22.94 -9.49 -5.35
C LEU A 523 -21.82 -8.92 -4.48
N GLY A 524 -21.95 -7.66 -4.08
CA GLY A 524 -21.00 -6.98 -3.21
C GLY A 524 -20.85 -5.51 -3.55
N GLU A 525 -19.83 -4.89 -2.99
CA GLU A 525 -19.46 -3.50 -3.24
C GLU A 525 -18.44 -3.41 -4.38
N SER A 526 -18.46 -2.30 -5.11
CA SER A 526 -17.43 -2.01 -6.10
C SER A 526 -16.15 -1.47 -5.43
N SER A 527 -15.06 -1.50 -6.17
CA SER A 527 -13.79 -0.90 -5.76
C SER A 527 -13.87 0.61 -5.49
N GLU A 528 -14.92 1.27 -5.95
CA GLU A 528 -15.15 2.71 -5.78
C GLU A 528 -16.07 3.04 -4.58
N MET A 529 -16.76 2.06 -4.04
CA MET A 529 -17.69 2.24 -2.91
C MET A 529 -17.05 1.90 -1.57
N SER A 530 -16.02 1.07 -1.58
CA SER A 530 -15.32 0.59 -0.39
C SER A 530 -13.93 1.21 -0.37
N GLY A 531 -13.64 2.04 0.64
CA GLY A 531 -12.36 2.73 0.78
C GLY A 531 -12.49 4.05 1.51
N GLU A 532 -11.49 4.90 1.33
CA GLU A 532 -11.39 6.21 1.96
C GLU A 532 -12.57 7.13 1.61
N SER A 533 -12.93 8.01 2.53
CA SER A 533 -14.09 8.91 2.46
C SER A 533 -15.45 8.20 2.41
N SER A 534 -15.47 6.87 2.53
CA SER A 534 -16.69 6.08 2.48
C SER A 534 -17.17 5.67 3.87
N SER A 535 -18.48 5.76 4.09
CA SER A 535 -19.12 5.24 5.30
C SER A 535 -20.45 4.60 4.89
N LEU A 536 -20.61 3.32 5.18
CA LEU A 536 -21.80 2.57 4.83
C LEU A 536 -22.96 2.93 5.76
N SER A 537 -24.17 3.01 5.20
CA SER A 537 -25.40 3.18 5.96
C SER A 537 -26.17 1.88 6.02
N LEU A 538 -26.24 1.26 7.20
CA LEU A 538 -26.99 0.01 7.39
C LEU A 538 -28.51 0.16 7.23
N ILE A 539 -29.03 1.38 7.38
CA ILE A 539 -30.46 1.64 7.20
C ILE A 539 -30.88 1.91 5.74
N HIS A 540 -29.90 2.06 4.83
CA HIS A 540 -30.13 2.29 3.40
C HIS A 540 -29.67 1.10 2.53
N ILE A 541 -29.34 -0.02 3.15
CA ILE A 541 -29.01 -1.27 2.45
C ILE A 541 -30.29 -1.79 1.77
N SER A 542 -30.13 -2.26 0.53
CA SER A 542 -31.24 -2.79 -0.25
C SER A 542 -31.92 -3.98 0.44
N GLU A 543 -33.22 -4.18 0.20
CA GLU A 543 -34.04 -5.24 0.83
C GLU A 543 -33.41 -6.65 0.85
N PRO A 544 -32.69 -7.15 -0.17
CA PRO A 544 -32.05 -8.46 -0.10
C PRO A 544 -31.02 -8.58 1.03
N THR A 545 -30.26 -7.53 1.29
CA THR A 545 -29.26 -7.51 2.38
C THR A 545 -29.94 -7.39 3.74
N ARG A 546 -31.03 -6.62 3.82
CA ARG A 546 -31.84 -6.46 5.03
C ARG A 546 -32.50 -7.75 5.47
N GLN A 547 -33.01 -8.57 4.54
CA GLN A 547 -33.58 -9.89 4.85
C GLN A 547 -32.52 -10.88 5.36
N ALA A 548 -31.30 -10.82 4.86
CA ALA A 548 -30.22 -11.65 5.38
C ALA A 548 -29.86 -11.32 6.82
N GLU A 549 -29.94 -10.05 7.24
CA GLU A 549 -29.70 -9.62 8.62
C GLU A 549 -30.81 -10.02 9.60
N ILE A 550 -32.06 -10.14 9.12
CA ILE A 550 -33.21 -10.51 9.95
C ILE A 550 -33.34 -12.04 10.12
N SER A 551 -32.61 -12.81 9.36
CA SER A 551 -32.68 -14.28 9.36
C SER A 551 -31.77 -14.93 10.40
N TYR A 552 -31.27 -14.21 11.41
CA TYR A 552 -30.52 -14.72 12.55
C TYR A 552 -31.39 -14.92 13.78
#